data_5541cf885a9a33484e23b8a505e0b820
#
_entry.id   5541cf885a9a33484e23b8a505e0b820
#
_cell.length_a   1.000
_cell.length_b   1.000
_cell.length_c   1.000
_cell.angle_alpha   90.00
_cell.angle_beta   90.00
_cell.angle_gamma   90.00
#
_symmetry.space_group_name_H-M   'P 1'
#
loop_
_entity.id
_entity.type
_entity.pdbx_description
1 polymer ?
#
loop_
_entity_poly.entity_id
_entity_poly.type
_entity_poly.pdbx_seq_one_letter_code
_entity_poly.pdbx_strand_id
1 'polypeptide(L)'
;VDTVFEIGGQDSKYISIQNCEVVDFQMNKICAAGTGSFVEEQAARMGIPLAEFGPLALSSEHPASLGERCTVFIETAIASASAEGISRADIAAGLCHSIVQNYLHKVVGSKPVGQHIVLQGGVDYNPGIVAAFQSAYGDRVQVSPCFSISGAYGVALLAQEAVGDAPSQFVGFDSPAQAADDSRSAEIQKNIDFYKQADKLLLEGYTGKRDPRKKTVGVPFALMIHKFFPMANAFFTSLGFNVVLTDPTS
;
A
#
# COMPACT_ATOMS: atom_id res chain seq x y z
N VAL A 1 6.20 15.27 22.07
CA VAL A 1 5.59 14.87 20.79
C VAL A 1 4.11 15.13 20.87
N ASP A 2 3.57 15.82 19.90
CA ASP A 2 2.14 16.12 19.81
C ASP A 2 1.53 15.61 18.48
N THR A 3 2.38 15.29 17.51
CA THR A 3 1.96 14.74 16.23
C THR A 3 2.93 13.65 15.77
N VAL A 4 2.40 12.53 15.28
CA VAL A 4 3.19 11.49 14.64
C VAL A 4 2.72 11.32 13.21
N PHE A 5 3.66 11.39 12.28
CA PHE A 5 3.49 11.00 10.89
C PHE A 5 4.14 9.64 10.69
N GLU A 6 3.35 8.62 10.45
CA GLU A 6 3.83 7.28 10.17
C GLU A 6 3.61 6.94 8.70
N ILE A 7 4.70 6.58 8.02
CA ILE A 7 4.62 6.18 6.61
C ILE A 7 5.35 4.84 6.44
N GLY A 8 4.57 3.80 6.31
CA GLY A 8 5.03 2.45 6.03
C GLY A 8 5.12 2.15 4.53
N GLY A 9 5.33 0.88 4.22
CA GLY A 9 5.38 0.40 2.84
C GLY A 9 4.04 0.54 2.11
N GLN A 10 2.94 0.21 2.75
CA GLN A 10 1.59 0.26 2.16
C GLN A 10 0.63 1.18 2.89
N ASP A 11 0.79 1.30 4.20
CA ASP A 11 -0.07 2.12 5.05
C ASP A 11 0.64 3.38 5.49
N SER A 12 -0.14 4.42 5.69
CA SER A 12 0.31 5.67 6.29
C SER A 12 -0.72 6.19 7.29
N LYS A 13 -0.24 6.75 8.39
CA LYS A 13 -1.08 7.16 9.51
C LYS A 13 -0.67 8.54 10.01
N TYR A 14 -1.69 9.30 10.39
CA TYR A 14 -1.56 10.51 11.19
C TYR A 14 -2.07 10.22 12.59
N ILE A 15 -1.33 10.62 13.62
CA ILE A 15 -1.69 10.44 15.01
C ILE A 15 -1.50 11.78 15.73
N SER A 16 -2.52 12.24 16.43
CA SER A 16 -2.46 13.41 17.32
C SER A 16 -2.42 12.97 18.76
N ILE A 17 -1.51 13.56 19.53
CA ILE A 17 -1.26 13.23 20.93
C ILE A 17 -1.44 14.48 21.79
N GLN A 18 -2.21 14.36 22.88
CA GLN A 18 -2.35 15.39 23.90
C GLN A 18 -2.25 14.74 25.28
N ASN A 19 -1.47 15.32 26.18
CA ASN A 19 -1.25 14.80 27.54
C ASN A 19 -0.82 13.32 27.56
N CYS A 20 0.04 12.91 26.63
CA CYS A 20 0.50 11.53 26.45
C CYS A 20 -0.60 10.54 26.00
N GLU A 21 -1.76 11.00 25.59
CA GLU A 21 -2.85 10.17 25.09
C GLU A 21 -3.11 10.44 23.60
N VAL A 22 -3.43 9.41 22.83
CA VAL A 22 -3.86 9.54 21.44
C VAL A 22 -5.28 10.10 21.42
N VAL A 23 -5.43 11.32 20.89
CA VAL A 23 -6.72 12.02 20.84
C VAL A 23 -7.36 11.97 19.45
N ASP A 24 -6.58 11.78 18.41
CA ASP A 24 -7.07 11.63 17.02
C ASP A 24 -6.15 10.74 16.22
N PHE A 25 -6.74 10.01 15.28
CA PHE A 25 -6.06 9.06 14.43
C PHE A 25 -6.70 9.03 13.03
N GLN A 26 -5.87 9.00 12.02
CA GLN A 26 -6.30 8.82 10.64
C GLN A 26 -5.34 7.91 9.89
N MET A 27 -5.87 7.06 9.05
CA MET A 27 -5.10 6.17 8.17
C MET A 27 -5.47 6.42 6.71
N ASN A 28 -4.56 6.14 5.78
CA ASN A 28 -4.87 6.16 4.36
C ASN A 28 -6.00 5.15 4.06
N LYS A 29 -6.88 5.48 3.12
CA LYS A 29 -8.01 4.60 2.79
C LYS A 29 -7.59 3.49 1.81
N ILE A 30 -7.43 3.83 0.54
CA ILE A 30 -7.18 2.83 -0.52
C ILE A 30 -5.93 3.20 -1.35
N CYS A 31 -5.47 4.44 -1.25
CA CYS A 31 -4.46 4.97 -2.15
C CYS A 31 -3.05 4.87 -1.58
N ALA A 32 -2.17 4.16 -2.27
CA ALA A 32 -0.76 4.04 -1.91
C ALA A 32 0.10 5.28 -2.24
N ALA A 33 -0.47 6.34 -2.82
CA ALA A 33 0.28 7.50 -3.32
C ALA A 33 1.02 8.31 -2.23
N GLY A 34 0.73 8.07 -0.95
CA GLY A 34 1.45 8.65 0.19
C GLY A 34 2.18 7.60 1.02
N THR A 35 2.68 6.53 0.42
CA THR A 35 3.30 5.38 1.10
C THR A 35 4.61 4.97 0.43
N GLY A 36 5.36 4.08 1.06
CA GLY A 36 6.63 3.56 0.55
C GLY A 36 6.52 2.81 -0.77
N SER A 37 5.44 2.08 -1.00
CA SER A 37 5.19 1.36 -2.27
C SER A 37 5.20 2.29 -3.48
N PHE A 38 4.72 3.52 -3.31
CA PHE A 38 4.79 4.52 -4.37
C PHE A 38 6.25 4.85 -4.76
N VAL A 39 7.11 5.03 -3.74
CA VAL A 39 8.54 5.31 -3.99
C VAL A 39 9.22 4.14 -4.67
N GLU A 40 9.00 2.95 -4.15
CA GLU A 40 9.60 1.71 -4.66
C GLU A 40 9.22 1.49 -6.12
N GLU A 41 7.94 1.65 -6.46
CA GLU A 41 7.46 1.52 -7.84
C GLU A 41 8.11 2.54 -8.76
N GLN A 42 8.18 3.82 -8.37
CA GLN A 42 8.77 4.85 -9.21
C GLN A 42 10.29 4.71 -9.32
N ALA A 43 10.98 4.34 -8.24
CA ALA A 43 12.41 4.05 -8.27
C ALA A 43 12.72 2.90 -9.25
N ALA A 44 11.95 1.80 -9.18
CA ALA A 44 12.10 0.65 -10.08
C ALA A 44 11.88 1.05 -11.55
N ARG A 45 10.84 1.82 -11.85
CA ARG A 45 10.54 2.32 -13.21
C ARG A 45 11.63 3.24 -13.75
N MET A 46 12.21 4.07 -12.90
CA MET A 46 13.33 4.91 -13.26
C MET A 46 14.67 4.14 -13.34
N GLY A 47 14.70 2.86 -12.98
CA GLY A 47 15.92 2.06 -12.92
C GLY A 47 16.90 2.58 -11.87
N ILE A 48 16.40 3.07 -10.73
CA ILE A 48 17.21 3.59 -9.62
C ILE A 48 17.06 2.60 -8.45
N PRO A 49 18.16 2.05 -7.92
CA PRO A 49 18.09 1.27 -6.69
C PRO A 49 17.44 2.09 -5.56
N LEU A 50 16.55 1.48 -4.78
CA LEU A 50 15.79 2.19 -3.75
C LEU A 50 16.70 2.90 -2.73
N ALA A 51 17.83 2.29 -2.38
CA ALA A 51 18.81 2.87 -1.47
C ALA A 51 19.51 4.12 -2.04
N GLU A 52 19.57 4.26 -3.36
CA GLU A 52 20.20 5.39 -4.03
C GLU A 52 19.20 6.52 -4.34
N PHE A 53 17.90 6.23 -4.25
CA PHE A 53 16.86 7.18 -4.64
C PHE A 53 16.87 8.44 -3.76
N GLY A 54 16.95 8.30 -2.45
CA GLY A 54 17.01 9.43 -1.52
C GLY A 54 18.27 10.28 -1.67
N PRO A 55 19.47 9.69 -1.68
CA PRO A 55 20.71 10.43 -1.99
C PRO A 55 20.66 11.16 -3.33
N LEU A 56 20.11 10.54 -4.38
CA LEU A 56 19.93 11.20 -5.67
C LEU A 56 18.97 12.40 -5.56
N ALA A 57 17.85 12.24 -4.87
CA ALA A 57 16.91 13.35 -4.66
C ALA A 57 17.56 14.53 -3.92
N LEU A 58 18.42 14.26 -2.93
CA LEU A 58 19.16 15.30 -2.20
C LEU A 58 20.18 16.05 -3.05
N SER A 59 20.63 15.48 -4.16
CA SER A 59 21.54 16.16 -5.10
C SER A 59 20.83 17.11 -6.06
N SER A 60 19.51 17.22 -5.98
CA SER A 60 18.70 18.11 -6.82
C SER A 60 18.90 19.58 -6.41
N GLU A 61 19.06 20.43 -7.39
CA GLU A 61 19.08 21.90 -7.20
C GLU A 61 17.69 22.51 -7.44
N HIS A 62 16.90 21.88 -8.32
CA HIS A 62 15.60 22.39 -8.74
C HIS A 62 14.55 21.27 -8.83
N PRO A 63 13.98 20.85 -7.70
CA PRO A 63 12.98 19.75 -7.67
C PRO A 63 11.85 19.96 -8.69
N ALA A 64 11.57 18.93 -9.49
CA ALA A 64 10.54 18.99 -10.51
C ALA A 64 9.15 19.14 -9.87
N SER A 65 8.31 20.01 -10.42
CA SER A 65 6.93 20.17 -9.98
C SER A 65 6.04 19.09 -10.58
N LEU A 66 5.91 17.95 -9.90
CA LEU A 66 5.12 16.80 -10.37
C LEU A 66 3.68 16.81 -9.85
N GLY A 67 3.40 17.60 -8.82
CA GLY A 67 2.07 17.76 -8.19
C GLY A 67 1.63 16.54 -7.41
N GLU A 68 0.38 16.59 -6.96
CA GLU A 68 -0.27 15.54 -6.18
C GLU A 68 -1.03 14.59 -7.09
N ARG A 69 -0.36 13.59 -7.58
CA ARG A 69 -0.94 12.62 -8.52
C ARG A 69 -0.89 11.21 -7.95
N CYS A 70 -1.86 10.40 -8.32
CA CYS A 70 -1.75 8.96 -8.03
C CYS A 70 -0.68 8.32 -8.93
N THR A 71 -0.24 7.12 -8.56
CA THR A 71 0.80 6.34 -9.25
C THR A 71 0.60 6.29 -10.77
N VAL A 72 -0.64 6.14 -11.22
CA VAL A 72 -0.98 6.02 -12.66
C VAL A 72 -0.73 7.34 -13.41
N PHE A 73 -1.10 8.47 -12.82
CA PHE A 73 -0.97 9.78 -13.49
C PHE A 73 0.41 10.41 -13.32
N ILE A 74 1.16 10.02 -12.28
CA ILE A 74 2.52 10.55 -12.06
C ILE A 74 3.47 10.12 -13.18
N GLU A 75 3.27 8.94 -13.77
CA GLU A 75 4.08 8.43 -14.88
C GLU A 75 4.08 9.37 -16.08
N THR A 76 2.92 9.90 -16.42
CA THR A 76 2.81 10.88 -17.51
C THR A 76 3.59 12.16 -17.18
N ALA A 77 3.54 12.62 -15.90
CA ALA A 77 4.30 13.80 -15.48
C ALA A 77 5.81 13.54 -15.49
N ILE A 78 6.26 12.35 -15.09
CA ILE A 78 7.67 11.95 -15.16
C ILE A 78 8.14 11.88 -16.61
N ALA A 79 7.35 11.27 -17.50
CA ALA A 79 7.67 11.19 -18.92
C ALA A 79 7.77 12.57 -19.57
N SER A 80 6.85 13.50 -19.25
CA SER A 80 6.89 14.86 -19.72
C SER A 80 8.15 15.59 -19.23
N ALA A 81 8.42 15.53 -17.92
CA ALA A 81 9.59 16.14 -17.32
C ALA A 81 10.90 15.61 -17.94
N SER A 82 10.97 14.30 -18.19
CA SER A 82 12.12 13.67 -18.84
C SER A 82 12.29 14.15 -20.30
N ALA A 83 11.17 14.29 -21.03
CA ALA A 83 11.18 14.80 -22.40
C ALA A 83 11.59 16.28 -22.48
N GLU A 84 11.29 17.05 -21.44
CA GLU A 84 11.72 18.45 -21.29
C GLU A 84 13.19 18.59 -20.86
N GLY A 85 13.88 17.47 -20.61
CA GLY A 85 15.29 17.46 -20.24
C GLY A 85 15.55 17.72 -18.75
N ILE A 86 14.53 17.61 -17.89
CA ILE A 86 14.69 17.73 -16.43
C ILE A 86 15.55 16.57 -15.93
N SER A 87 16.49 16.88 -15.03
CA SER A 87 17.45 15.91 -14.53
C SER A 87 16.76 14.78 -13.72
N ARG A 88 17.38 13.60 -13.69
CA ARG A 88 16.88 12.50 -12.86
C ARG A 88 16.86 12.85 -11.37
N ALA A 89 17.80 13.67 -10.91
CA ALA A 89 17.85 14.15 -9.53
C ALA A 89 16.64 15.04 -9.22
N ASP A 90 16.32 15.97 -10.12
CA ASP A 90 15.18 16.89 -9.95
C ASP A 90 13.85 16.13 -10.00
N ILE A 91 13.73 15.12 -10.86
CA ILE A 91 12.55 14.25 -10.90
C ILE A 91 12.44 13.44 -9.60
N ALA A 92 13.53 12.85 -9.10
CA ALA A 92 13.53 12.10 -7.83
C ALA A 92 13.15 13.00 -6.64
N ALA A 93 13.67 14.20 -6.57
CA ALA A 93 13.28 15.17 -5.55
C ALA A 93 11.83 15.60 -5.67
N GLY A 94 11.34 15.84 -6.89
CA GLY A 94 9.93 16.12 -7.17
C GLY A 94 9.00 15.00 -6.71
N LEU A 95 9.42 13.75 -6.86
CA LEU A 95 8.67 12.58 -6.36
C LEU A 95 8.65 12.55 -4.83
N CYS A 96 9.75 12.86 -4.14
CA CYS A 96 9.77 12.97 -2.68
C CYS A 96 8.77 14.05 -2.19
N HIS A 97 8.74 15.20 -2.83
CA HIS A 97 7.76 16.25 -2.53
C HIS A 97 6.32 15.80 -2.84
N SER A 98 6.10 15.10 -3.95
CA SER A 98 4.77 14.59 -4.33
C SER A 98 4.20 13.61 -3.31
N ILE A 99 5.04 12.72 -2.74
CA ILE A 99 4.64 11.80 -1.68
C ILE A 99 4.20 12.56 -0.44
N VAL A 100 5.00 13.52 0.01
CA VAL A 100 4.69 14.34 1.18
C VAL A 100 3.38 15.10 0.97
N GLN A 101 3.19 15.73 -0.18
CA GLN A 101 1.94 16.42 -0.52
C GLN A 101 0.73 15.48 -0.53
N ASN A 102 0.87 14.30 -1.16
CA ASN A 102 -0.19 13.30 -1.15
C ASN A 102 -0.54 12.84 0.26
N TYR A 103 0.46 12.60 1.11
CA TYR A 103 0.25 12.24 2.50
C TYR A 103 -0.46 13.36 3.27
N LEU A 104 0.04 14.59 3.17
CA LEU A 104 -0.54 15.73 3.87
C LEU A 104 -1.98 16.00 3.45
N HIS A 105 -2.31 15.91 2.17
CA HIS A 105 -3.66 16.19 1.70
C HIS A 105 -4.63 15.03 1.90
N LYS A 106 -4.20 13.79 1.74
CA LYS A 106 -5.12 12.63 1.77
C LYS A 106 -5.24 11.98 3.14
N VAL A 107 -4.19 12.05 3.97
CA VAL A 107 -4.16 11.43 5.30
C VAL A 107 -4.34 12.46 6.38
N VAL A 108 -3.53 13.50 6.40
CA VAL A 108 -3.64 14.59 7.39
C VAL A 108 -4.87 15.46 7.10
N GLY A 109 -5.05 15.91 5.86
CA GLY A 109 -6.19 16.74 5.45
C GLY A 109 -6.25 18.06 6.23
N SER A 110 -7.41 18.33 6.83
CA SER A 110 -7.63 19.52 7.66
C SER A 110 -7.33 19.33 9.15
N LYS A 111 -6.70 18.21 9.53
CA LYS A 111 -6.40 17.92 10.92
C LYS A 111 -5.30 18.84 11.48
N PRO A 112 -5.34 19.19 12.76
CA PRO A 112 -4.33 20.05 13.35
C PRO A 112 -2.98 19.35 13.42
N VAL A 113 -1.93 20.05 13.02
CA VAL A 113 -0.55 19.57 13.15
C VAL A 113 0.16 20.40 14.21
N GLY A 114 0.66 19.72 15.23
CA GLY A 114 1.30 20.34 16.38
C GLY A 114 2.70 20.90 16.11
N GLN A 115 3.43 21.25 17.15
CA GLN A 115 4.76 21.87 17.03
C GLN A 115 5.91 20.86 17.10
N HIS A 116 5.67 19.65 17.61
CA HIS A 116 6.67 18.59 17.78
C HIS A 116 6.24 17.34 17.01
N ILE A 117 6.60 17.30 15.74
CA ILE A 117 6.23 16.26 14.80
C ILE A 117 7.32 15.19 14.78
N VAL A 118 6.94 13.94 15.00
CA VAL A 118 7.84 12.80 14.85
C VAL A 118 7.46 12.03 13.58
N LEU A 119 8.45 11.81 12.72
CA LEU A 119 8.38 10.88 11.60
C LEU A 119 8.73 9.47 12.07
N GLN A 120 7.97 8.48 11.60
CA GLN A 120 8.27 7.06 11.79
C GLN A 120 7.72 6.22 10.62
N GLY A 121 8.32 5.05 10.44
CA GLY A 121 7.98 4.11 9.39
C GLY A 121 9.14 3.85 8.44
N GLY A 122 9.00 2.84 7.59
CA GLY A 122 10.08 2.41 6.69
C GLY A 122 10.49 3.44 5.65
N VAL A 123 9.60 4.41 5.35
CA VAL A 123 9.88 5.46 4.37
C VAL A 123 10.97 6.44 4.86
N ASP A 124 11.18 6.54 6.16
CA ASP A 124 12.19 7.44 6.75
C ASP A 124 13.63 6.98 6.51
N TYR A 125 13.84 5.76 5.97
CA TYR A 125 15.12 5.37 5.38
C TYR A 125 15.51 6.21 4.16
N ASN A 126 14.54 6.92 3.55
CA ASN A 126 14.78 7.77 2.39
C ASN A 126 15.02 9.21 2.84
N PRO A 127 16.28 9.71 2.84
CA PRO A 127 16.61 11.05 3.31
C PRO A 127 15.98 12.15 2.45
N GLY A 128 15.66 11.88 1.19
CA GLY A 128 14.96 12.84 0.32
C GLY A 128 13.53 13.11 0.79
N ILE A 129 12.84 12.09 1.30
CA ILE A 129 11.48 12.26 1.86
C ILE A 129 11.54 13.00 3.21
N VAL A 130 12.50 12.66 4.05
CA VAL A 130 12.74 13.39 5.30
C VAL A 130 12.99 14.89 5.01
N ALA A 131 13.83 15.19 4.05
CA ALA A 131 14.11 16.57 3.62
C ALA A 131 12.84 17.27 3.07
N ALA A 132 11.98 16.56 2.34
CA ALA A 132 10.72 17.11 1.85
C ALA A 132 9.75 17.45 2.99
N PHE A 133 9.68 16.63 4.05
CA PHE A 133 8.93 16.97 5.27
C PHE A 133 9.54 18.17 6.01
N GLN A 134 10.85 18.22 6.13
CA GLN A 134 11.55 19.35 6.73
C GLN A 134 11.34 20.64 5.92
N SER A 135 11.26 20.55 4.60
CA SER A 135 10.90 21.70 3.76
C SER A 135 9.47 22.21 4.04
N ALA A 136 8.53 21.32 4.39
CA ALA A 136 7.15 21.70 4.68
C ALA A 136 6.94 22.23 6.11
N TYR A 137 7.66 21.69 7.11
CA TYR A 137 7.43 21.98 8.52
C TYR A 137 8.64 22.51 9.29
N GLY A 138 9.79 22.61 8.65
CA GLY A 138 11.03 23.12 9.27
C GLY A 138 11.52 22.24 10.43
N ASP A 139 12.05 22.90 11.45
CA ASP A 139 12.63 22.28 12.65
C ASP A 139 11.60 21.57 13.54
N ARG A 140 10.30 21.67 13.21
CA ARG A 140 9.23 20.96 13.92
C ARG A 140 9.29 19.45 13.69
N VAL A 141 9.97 18.99 12.65
CA VAL A 141 10.04 17.60 12.20
C VAL A 141 11.31 16.95 12.72
N GLN A 142 11.14 15.83 13.43
CA GLN A 142 12.21 14.98 13.90
C GLN A 142 11.94 13.54 13.49
N VAL A 143 12.99 12.81 13.10
CA VAL A 143 12.88 11.38 12.82
C VAL A 143 13.04 10.61 14.12
N SER A 144 12.15 9.65 14.39
CA SER A 144 12.27 8.76 15.54
C SER A 144 13.56 7.95 15.46
N PRO A 145 14.33 7.81 16.53
CA PRO A 145 15.54 6.96 16.51
C PRO A 145 15.22 5.47 16.25
N CYS A 146 13.97 5.05 16.50
CA CYS A 146 13.46 3.70 16.27
C CYS A 146 12.42 3.68 15.14
N PHE A 147 12.50 4.59 14.17
CA PHE A 147 11.47 4.84 13.18
C PHE A 147 10.98 3.58 12.45
N SER A 148 11.86 2.63 12.15
CA SER A 148 11.51 1.41 11.40
C SER A 148 10.89 0.30 12.26
N ILE A 149 11.03 0.37 13.58
CA ILE A 149 10.56 -0.65 14.52
C ILE A 149 9.68 -0.09 15.64
N SER A 150 9.24 1.17 15.55
CA SER A 150 8.48 1.85 16.60
C SER A 150 7.24 1.05 17.04
N GLY A 151 6.51 0.44 16.10
CA GLY A 151 5.36 -0.41 16.40
C GLY A 151 5.73 -1.66 17.21
N ALA A 152 6.80 -2.38 16.79
CA ALA A 152 7.28 -3.55 17.50
C ALA A 152 7.79 -3.20 18.91
N TYR A 153 8.50 -2.07 19.02
CA TYR A 153 8.99 -1.57 20.31
C TYR A 153 7.83 -1.22 21.26
N GLY A 154 6.80 -0.53 20.75
CA GLY A 154 5.61 -0.20 21.55
C GLY A 154 4.85 -1.44 22.02
N VAL A 155 4.67 -2.44 21.12
CA VAL A 155 4.03 -3.72 21.51
C VAL A 155 4.86 -4.48 22.54
N ALA A 156 6.19 -4.43 22.45
CA ALA A 156 7.06 -5.06 23.46
C ALA A 156 6.91 -4.43 24.84
N LEU A 157 6.79 -3.10 24.93
CA LEU A 157 6.51 -2.40 26.18
C LEU A 157 5.15 -2.79 26.77
N LEU A 158 4.10 -2.81 25.94
CA LEU A 158 2.76 -3.22 26.37
C LEU A 158 2.74 -4.69 26.83
N ALA A 159 3.46 -5.56 26.14
CA ALA A 159 3.60 -6.95 26.55
C ALA A 159 4.31 -7.08 27.89
N GLN A 160 5.38 -6.31 28.13
CA GLN A 160 6.07 -6.25 29.40
C GLN A 160 5.15 -5.82 30.54
N GLU A 161 4.36 -4.76 30.33
CA GLU A 161 3.38 -4.31 31.34
C GLU A 161 2.32 -5.39 31.63
N ALA A 162 1.82 -6.07 30.61
CA ALA A 162 0.80 -7.11 30.74
C ALA A 162 1.32 -8.37 31.45
N VAL A 163 2.56 -8.76 31.21
CA VAL A 163 3.20 -9.96 31.83
C VAL A 163 3.71 -9.64 33.22
N GLY A 164 4.15 -8.40 33.50
CA GLY A 164 4.76 -7.99 34.75
C GLY A 164 6.05 -8.79 35.03
N ASP A 165 6.23 -9.21 36.28
CA ASP A 165 7.39 -9.98 36.74
C ASP A 165 7.26 -11.51 36.49
N ALA A 166 6.24 -11.94 35.74
CA ALA A 166 6.07 -13.36 35.45
C ALA A 166 7.23 -13.87 34.58
N PRO A 167 7.78 -15.06 34.88
CA PRO A 167 8.85 -15.61 34.07
C PRO A 167 8.35 -15.86 32.63
N SER A 168 9.09 -15.36 31.66
CA SER A 168 8.83 -15.60 30.24
C SER A 168 10.03 -16.25 29.59
N GLN A 169 9.77 -17.14 28.63
CA GLN A 169 10.80 -17.80 27.85
C GLN A 169 10.50 -17.64 26.36
N PHE A 170 11.47 -17.12 25.64
CA PHE A 170 11.40 -17.12 24.17
C PHE A 170 11.74 -18.53 23.67
N VAL A 171 10.76 -19.16 23.01
CA VAL A 171 10.88 -20.54 22.50
C VAL A 171 11.38 -20.61 21.04
N GLY A 172 11.75 -19.49 20.46
CA GLY A 172 12.17 -19.40 19.05
C GLY A 172 11.00 -19.27 18.07
N PHE A 173 11.35 -19.15 16.79
CA PHE A 173 10.36 -19.09 15.69
C PHE A 173 9.97 -20.50 15.19
N ASP A 174 10.75 -21.52 15.51
CA ASP A 174 10.53 -22.92 15.12
C ASP A 174 9.70 -23.70 16.14
N SER A 175 8.80 -23.03 16.86
CA SER A 175 7.98 -23.68 17.89
C SER A 175 7.08 -24.75 17.27
N PRO A 176 7.11 -26.00 17.77
CA PRO A 176 6.22 -27.07 17.31
C PRO A 176 4.73 -26.78 17.53
N ALA A 177 4.41 -25.80 18.36
CA ALA A 177 3.02 -25.37 18.59
C ALA A 177 2.35 -24.77 17.34
N GLN A 178 3.11 -24.38 16.32
CA GLN A 178 2.56 -23.94 15.03
C GLN A 178 2.16 -25.11 14.11
N ALA A 179 2.60 -26.33 14.41
CA ALA A 179 2.28 -27.51 13.61
C ALA A 179 0.96 -28.19 13.99
N ALA A 180 0.29 -27.75 15.03
CA ALA A 180 -0.83 -28.48 15.62
C ALA A 180 -2.08 -27.62 15.86
N ASP A 181 -2.39 -26.69 14.97
CA ASP A 181 -3.76 -26.18 14.95
C ASP A 181 -4.55 -26.88 13.84
N ASP A 182 -4.87 -28.15 14.09
CA ASP A 182 -5.77 -28.93 13.22
C ASP A 182 -7.11 -28.21 13.04
N SER A 183 -7.56 -27.41 14.02
CA SER A 183 -8.77 -26.60 13.93
C SER A 183 -8.64 -25.51 12.88
N ARG A 184 -7.49 -24.80 12.85
CA ARG A 184 -7.21 -23.75 11.87
C ARG A 184 -7.03 -24.33 10.46
N SER A 185 -6.39 -25.48 10.35
CA SER A 185 -6.26 -26.20 9.08
C SER A 185 -7.62 -26.66 8.56
N ALA A 186 -8.49 -27.15 9.43
CA ALA A 186 -9.86 -27.54 9.10
C ALA A 186 -10.73 -26.33 8.70
N GLU A 187 -10.56 -25.18 9.35
CA GLU A 187 -11.25 -23.94 9.01
C GLU A 187 -10.79 -23.38 7.66
N ILE A 188 -9.49 -23.41 7.39
CA ILE A 188 -8.93 -23.03 6.08
C ILE A 188 -9.46 -23.94 5.00
N GLN A 189 -9.46 -25.27 5.21
CA GLN A 189 -10.01 -26.23 4.25
C GLN A 189 -11.50 -26.00 4.01
N LYS A 190 -12.28 -25.74 5.06
CA LYS A 190 -13.71 -25.39 4.94
C LYS A 190 -13.94 -24.14 4.12
N ASN A 191 -13.08 -23.11 4.27
CA ASN A 191 -13.16 -21.91 3.48
C ASN A 191 -12.80 -22.17 2.01
N ILE A 192 -11.78 -22.97 1.74
CA ILE A 192 -11.42 -23.39 0.38
C ILE A 192 -12.58 -24.14 -0.28
N ASP A 193 -13.22 -25.04 0.45
CA ASP A 193 -14.37 -25.80 -0.06
C ASP A 193 -15.58 -24.90 -0.31
N PHE A 194 -15.79 -23.88 0.52
CA PHE A 194 -16.82 -22.86 0.31
C PHE A 194 -16.58 -22.07 -0.99
N TYR A 195 -15.35 -21.62 -1.25
CA TYR A 195 -15.02 -20.93 -2.50
C TYR A 195 -15.22 -21.83 -3.72
N LYS A 196 -14.84 -23.11 -3.66
CA LYS A 196 -15.09 -24.08 -4.74
C LYS A 196 -16.57 -24.28 -5.00
N GLN A 197 -17.40 -24.30 -3.94
CA GLN A 197 -18.85 -24.40 -4.08
C GLN A 197 -19.44 -23.12 -4.68
N ALA A 198 -18.94 -21.95 -4.28
CA ALA A 198 -19.37 -20.67 -4.86
C ALA A 198 -19.03 -20.59 -6.35
N ASP A 199 -17.84 -21.00 -6.76
CA ASP A 199 -17.44 -21.06 -8.18
C ASP A 199 -18.33 -22.03 -8.96
N LYS A 200 -18.67 -23.18 -8.39
CA LYS A 200 -19.58 -24.16 -9.03
C LYS A 200 -20.98 -23.56 -9.27
N LEU A 201 -21.50 -22.80 -8.31
CA LEU A 201 -22.79 -22.12 -8.45
C LEU A 201 -22.71 -20.98 -9.49
N LEU A 202 -21.64 -20.20 -9.47
CA LEU A 202 -21.43 -19.11 -10.42
C LEU A 202 -21.29 -19.58 -11.87
N LEU A 203 -20.73 -20.76 -12.05
CA LEU A 203 -20.52 -21.37 -13.36
C LEU A 203 -21.63 -22.38 -13.73
N GLU A 204 -22.72 -22.43 -12.97
CA GLU A 204 -23.84 -23.34 -13.24
C GLU A 204 -24.42 -23.08 -14.64
N GLY A 205 -24.53 -24.12 -15.44
CA GLY A 205 -25.00 -24.04 -16.84
C GLY A 205 -23.97 -23.50 -17.84
N TYR A 206 -22.79 -23.06 -17.40
CA TYR A 206 -21.72 -22.68 -18.30
C TYR A 206 -20.94 -23.90 -18.80
N THR A 207 -20.85 -24.09 -20.09
CA THR A 207 -20.16 -25.25 -20.70
C THR A 207 -18.83 -24.91 -21.36
N GLY A 208 -18.55 -23.64 -21.63
CA GLY A 208 -17.37 -23.19 -22.40
C GLY A 208 -17.34 -23.68 -23.86
N LYS A 209 -18.37 -24.42 -24.30
CA LYS A 209 -18.43 -24.98 -25.66
C LYS A 209 -18.68 -23.86 -26.69
N ARG A 210 -18.00 -23.95 -27.83
CA ARG A 210 -18.11 -22.98 -28.93
C ARG A 210 -18.82 -23.62 -30.12
N ASP A 211 -19.86 -22.97 -30.64
CA ASP A 211 -20.43 -23.23 -31.93
C ASP A 211 -19.65 -22.41 -32.98
N PRO A 212 -18.98 -23.03 -33.98
CA PRO A 212 -18.16 -22.31 -34.94
C PRO A 212 -18.96 -21.34 -35.83
N ARG A 213 -20.29 -21.46 -35.86
CA ARG A 213 -21.17 -20.58 -36.63
C ARG A 213 -21.53 -19.29 -35.86
N LYS A 214 -21.23 -19.21 -34.58
CA LYS A 214 -21.57 -18.06 -33.71
C LYS A 214 -20.33 -17.24 -33.41
N LYS A 215 -20.51 -15.92 -33.28
CA LYS A 215 -19.45 -15.04 -32.79
C LYS A 215 -19.18 -15.34 -31.31
N THR A 216 -17.96 -15.15 -30.88
CA THR A 216 -17.52 -15.44 -29.51
C THR A 216 -17.23 -14.15 -28.74
N VAL A 217 -17.73 -14.07 -27.52
CA VAL A 217 -17.43 -13.01 -26.56
C VAL A 217 -16.53 -13.62 -25.48
N GLY A 218 -15.35 -13.04 -25.28
CA GLY A 218 -14.46 -13.35 -24.17
C GLY A 218 -14.85 -12.53 -22.94
N VAL A 219 -15.01 -13.19 -21.80
CA VAL A 219 -15.27 -12.55 -20.51
C VAL A 219 -14.06 -12.80 -19.61
N PRO A 220 -13.35 -11.75 -19.15
CA PRO A 220 -12.19 -11.93 -18.27
C PRO A 220 -12.63 -12.46 -16.91
N PHE A 221 -11.97 -13.54 -16.44
CA PHE A 221 -12.22 -14.11 -15.11
C PHE A 221 -11.40 -13.37 -14.05
N ALA A 222 -11.78 -12.10 -13.81
CA ALA A 222 -11.07 -11.18 -12.93
C ALA A 222 -12.04 -10.26 -12.19
N LEU A 223 -11.63 -9.74 -11.04
CA LEU A 223 -12.34 -8.73 -10.24
C LEU A 223 -13.78 -9.14 -9.90
N MET A 224 -14.73 -8.27 -10.23
CA MET A 224 -16.14 -8.44 -9.87
C MET A 224 -16.91 -9.39 -10.80
N ILE A 225 -16.26 -9.99 -11.81
CA ILE A 225 -16.94 -10.86 -12.77
C ILE A 225 -17.57 -12.08 -12.09
N HIS A 226 -16.99 -12.56 -11.00
CA HIS A 226 -17.55 -13.62 -10.16
C HIS A 226 -19.03 -13.36 -9.81
N LYS A 227 -19.40 -12.11 -9.53
CA LYS A 227 -20.79 -11.74 -9.18
C LYS A 227 -21.69 -11.58 -10.39
N PHE A 228 -21.14 -11.19 -11.52
CA PHE A 228 -21.91 -10.81 -12.71
C PHE A 228 -21.88 -11.85 -13.82
N PHE A 229 -21.05 -12.88 -13.70
CA PHE A 229 -20.90 -13.88 -14.77
C PHE A 229 -22.19 -14.58 -15.15
N PRO A 230 -23.06 -15.05 -14.22
CA PRO A 230 -24.33 -15.67 -14.60
C PRO A 230 -25.20 -14.75 -15.46
N MET A 231 -25.26 -13.48 -15.13
CA MET A 231 -26.01 -12.47 -15.90
C MET A 231 -25.35 -12.23 -17.29
N ALA A 232 -24.02 -12.07 -17.35
CA ALA A 232 -23.30 -11.88 -18.59
C ALA A 232 -23.43 -13.10 -19.50
N ASN A 233 -23.31 -14.31 -18.97
CA ASN A 233 -23.47 -15.55 -19.70
C ASN A 233 -24.89 -15.67 -20.27
N ALA A 234 -25.91 -15.45 -19.47
CA ALA A 234 -27.31 -15.47 -19.91
C ALA A 234 -27.59 -14.43 -21.01
N PHE A 235 -27.09 -13.21 -20.81
CA PHE A 235 -27.28 -12.10 -21.75
C PHE A 235 -26.64 -12.39 -23.11
N PHE A 236 -25.37 -12.70 -23.16
CA PHE A 236 -24.69 -12.93 -24.44
C PHE A 236 -25.15 -14.22 -25.13
N THR A 237 -25.48 -15.26 -24.36
CA THR A 237 -26.04 -16.51 -24.90
C THR A 237 -27.41 -16.26 -25.53
N SER A 238 -28.29 -15.46 -24.91
CA SER A 238 -29.60 -15.11 -25.46
C SER A 238 -29.50 -14.30 -26.75
N LEU A 239 -28.45 -13.52 -26.91
CA LEU A 239 -28.13 -12.79 -28.15
C LEU A 239 -27.46 -13.67 -29.23
N GLY A 240 -27.26 -14.95 -28.96
CA GLY A 240 -26.73 -15.88 -29.93
C GLY A 240 -25.20 -15.95 -29.99
N PHE A 241 -24.49 -15.41 -29.01
CA PHE A 241 -23.04 -15.50 -28.93
C PHE A 241 -22.57 -16.76 -28.19
N ASN A 242 -21.36 -17.22 -28.52
CA ASN A 242 -20.60 -18.06 -27.61
C ASN A 242 -20.01 -17.20 -26.49
N VAL A 243 -20.02 -17.70 -25.28
CA VAL A 243 -19.37 -17.06 -24.13
C VAL A 243 -18.17 -17.91 -23.71
N VAL A 244 -17.00 -17.29 -23.56
CA VAL A 244 -15.78 -17.94 -23.11
C VAL A 244 -15.17 -17.14 -21.97
N LEU A 245 -14.95 -17.79 -20.84
CA LEU A 245 -14.16 -17.25 -19.74
C LEU A 245 -12.67 -17.39 -20.04
N THR A 246 -11.89 -16.38 -19.70
CA THR A 246 -10.43 -16.51 -19.64
C THR A 246 -10.04 -17.37 -18.44
N ASP A 247 -8.81 -17.87 -18.43
CA ASP A 247 -8.27 -18.49 -17.24
C ASP A 247 -8.20 -17.47 -16.10
N PRO A 248 -8.31 -17.92 -14.83
CA PRO A 248 -8.15 -17.03 -13.68
C PRO A 248 -6.80 -16.32 -13.75
N THR A 249 -6.77 -15.02 -13.51
CA THR A 249 -5.51 -14.29 -13.33
C THR A 249 -4.94 -14.67 -11.97
N SER A 250 -3.74 -15.23 -12.00
CA SER A 250 -2.93 -15.53 -10.81
C SER A 250 -2.42 -14.24 -10.12
#